data_a89235f95289c839a009cd9db0f8ca64
#
_entry.id   a89235f95289c839a009cd9db0f8ca64
#
_cell.length_a   1.000
_cell.length_b   1.000
_cell.length_c   1.000
_cell.angle_alpha   90.00
_cell.angle_beta   90.00
_cell.angle_gamma   90.00
#
_symmetry.space_group_name_H-M   'P 1'
#
loop_
_entity.id
_entity.type
_entity.pdbx_description
1 polymer ?
#
loop_
_entity_poly.entity_id
_entity_poly.type
_entity_poly.pdbx_seq_one_letter_code
_entity_poly.pdbx_strand_id
1 'polypeptide(L)'
;TPASEMLRSLVGSEMCIRDRLCGGTHVKNTGDIGKFKTVSQSSIAAGVRRIEALRDKQLEDFIKNKEKLSTLSTQKDEETIKDLSSQIIKLGGKPNVDNKDLKEIIKNLSRQLEQLNVSSVLQDKTKNIIKDDKINNIKVRFQKVQDLPPKDLRKLVDNGKKELGDGIVIVFASSEDKVGLGVGVTEKLVDKYDAVKFAKLGSEIIGGKGGGGRKDFAQAGGQDKNKIDEAFEKLKALI
;
A
#
# COMPACT_ATOMS: atom_id res chain seq x y z
N THR A 1 -50.45 -0.14 34.48
CA THR A 1 -50.00 -0.26 35.91
C THR A 1 -49.58 1.12 36.40
N PRO A 2 -50.13 1.62 37.51
CA PRO A 2 -49.79 2.93 38.01
C PRO A 2 -48.33 2.96 38.46
N ALA A 3 -47.66 4.12 38.31
CA ALA A 3 -46.25 4.31 38.62
C ALA A 3 -45.82 3.87 40.03
N SER A 4 -46.77 3.84 40.98
CA SER A 4 -46.60 3.35 42.33
C SER A 4 -46.42 1.80 42.47
N GLU A 5 -46.96 1.03 41.54
CA GLU A 5 -46.75 -0.43 41.50
C GLU A 5 -45.46 -0.82 40.83
N MET A 6 -44.99 -0.05 39.84
CA MET A 6 -43.67 -0.25 39.25
C MET A 6 -42.52 0.07 40.25
N LEU A 7 -42.71 1.05 41.11
CA LEU A 7 -41.75 1.35 42.20
C LEU A 7 -41.67 0.24 43.25
N ARG A 8 -42.75 -0.48 43.54
CA ARG A 8 -42.76 -1.60 44.51
C ARG A 8 -42.05 -2.83 43.97
N SER A 9 -41.99 -3.06 42.68
CA SER A 9 -41.22 -4.20 42.13
C SER A 9 -39.70 -4.01 42.18
N LEU A 10 -39.27 -2.79 42.44
CA LEU A 10 -37.85 -2.43 42.57
C LEU A 10 -37.41 -2.40 44.07
N VAL A 11 -38.35 -2.54 45.00
CA VAL A 11 -38.08 -2.53 46.46
C VAL A 11 -37.87 -3.97 46.96
N GLY A 12 -36.71 -4.47 46.70
CA GLY A 12 -36.32 -5.78 47.22
C GLY A 12 -34.81 -6.00 47.17
N SER A 13 -34.11 -5.11 46.61
CA SER A 13 -32.66 -5.08 46.57
C SER A 13 -32.15 -3.79 47.19
N GLU A 14 -31.23 -3.95 48.11
CA GLU A 14 -30.55 -2.92 48.85
C GLU A 14 -30.36 -1.62 48.07
N MET A 15 -30.61 -0.48 48.75
CA MET A 15 -30.56 0.87 48.19
C MET A 15 -29.32 1.13 47.32
N CYS A 16 -29.45 0.90 46.02
CA CYS A 16 -28.55 1.48 45.07
C CYS A 16 -29.01 2.90 44.78
N ILE A 17 -28.24 3.90 45.12
CA ILE A 17 -28.46 5.33 44.90
C ILE A 17 -28.72 5.67 43.43
N ARG A 18 -28.65 4.70 42.51
CA ARG A 18 -28.79 4.82 41.07
C ARG A 18 -29.79 3.86 40.42
N ASP A 19 -30.80 3.44 41.13
CA ASP A 19 -31.84 2.59 40.54
C ASP A 19 -32.60 3.37 39.46
N ARG A 20 -32.68 2.79 38.30
CA ARG A 20 -33.46 3.36 37.17
C ARG A 20 -34.54 2.37 36.78
N LEU A 21 -35.67 2.89 36.37
CA LEU A 21 -36.74 2.10 35.77
C LEU A 21 -36.19 1.35 34.53
N CYS A 22 -36.32 0.03 34.57
CA CYS A 22 -35.87 -0.84 33.49
C CYS A 22 -37.05 -1.71 33.05
N GLY A 23 -37.40 -1.67 31.76
CA GLY A 23 -38.42 -2.50 31.14
C GLY A 23 -37.94 -3.90 30.73
N GLY A 24 -36.72 -4.28 31.11
CA GLY A 24 -36.12 -5.57 30.73
C GLY A 24 -36.53 -6.74 31.66
N THR A 25 -36.09 -7.94 31.29
CA THR A 25 -36.23 -9.16 32.10
C THR A 25 -35.20 -9.15 33.22
N HIS A 26 -35.64 -9.40 34.44
CA HIS A 26 -34.79 -9.47 35.62
C HIS A 26 -34.65 -10.92 36.11
N VAL A 27 -33.48 -11.25 36.63
CA VAL A 27 -33.19 -12.52 37.36
C VAL A 27 -33.22 -12.30 38.86
N LYS A 28 -33.55 -13.32 39.64
CA LYS A 28 -33.56 -13.21 41.09
C LYS A 28 -32.14 -13.14 41.71
N ASN A 29 -31.21 -13.86 41.12
CA ASN A 29 -29.82 -13.91 41.53
C ASN A 29 -28.88 -13.72 40.35
N THR A 30 -27.75 -13.09 40.55
CA THR A 30 -26.73 -12.93 39.50
C THR A 30 -26.18 -14.26 38.98
N GLY A 31 -26.21 -15.33 39.83
CA GLY A 31 -25.87 -16.69 39.44
C GLY A 31 -26.76 -17.27 38.32
N ASP A 32 -28.04 -16.82 38.23
CA ASP A 32 -29.00 -17.26 37.21
C ASP A 32 -28.63 -16.74 35.83
N ILE A 33 -27.75 -15.75 35.72
CA ILE A 33 -27.27 -15.21 34.43
C ILE A 33 -26.37 -16.21 33.72
N GLY A 34 -25.67 -17.06 34.47
CA GLY A 34 -24.73 -18.04 33.94
C GLY A 34 -23.44 -17.40 33.41
N LYS A 35 -22.83 -18.04 32.41
CA LYS A 35 -21.64 -17.53 31.76
C LYS A 35 -21.99 -16.40 30.79
N PHE A 36 -21.45 -15.22 31.00
CA PHE A 36 -21.58 -14.12 30.07
C PHE A 36 -20.23 -13.44 29.78
N LYS A 37 -20.14 -12.77 28.65
CA LYS A 37 -18.95 -11.99 28.24
C LYS A 37 -19.36 -10.78 27.45
N THR A 38 -18.78 -9.63 27.76
CA THR A 38 -18.88 -8.44 26.93
C THR A 38 -18.09 -8.65 25.64
N VAL A 39 -18.75 -8.51 24.49
CA VAL A 39 -18.15 -8.75 23.17
C VAL A 39 -17.80 -7.46 22.44
N SER A 40 -18.55 -6.39 22.71
CA SER A 40 -18.28 -5.09 22.10
C SER A 40 -18.59 -3.93 23.04
N GLN A 41 -17.89 -2.84 22.84
CA GLN A 41 -18.16 -1.55 23.47
C GLN A 41 -17.95 -0.46 22.44
N SER A 42 -18.97 0.36 22.20
CA SER A 42 -18.91 1.47 21.24
C SER A 42 -19.52 2.74 21.83
N SER A 43 -19.06 3.89 21.35
CA SER A 43 -19.69 5.19 21.66
C SER A 43 -20.79 5.44 20.63
N ILE A 44 -21.99 5.83 21.10
CA ILE A 44 -23.13 6.14 20.23
C ILE A 44 -23.32 7.67 20.14
N ALA A 45 -23.12 8.37 21.26
CA ALA A 45 -23.24 9.82 21.36
C ALA A 45 -22.31 10.32 22.48
N ALA A 46 -22.21 11.65 22.61
CA ALA A 46 -21.44 12.26 23.69
C ALA A 46 -21.95 11.75 25.07
N GLY A 47 -21.09 11.07 25.82
CA GLY A 47 -21.39 10.51 27.13
C GLY A 47 -22.22 9.20 27.13
N VAL A 48 -22.63 8.66 25.96
CA VAL A 48 -23.42 7.44 25.85
C VAL A 48 -22.58 6.33 25.24
N ARG A 49 -22.45 5.21 25.96
CA ARG A 49 -21.74 4.00 25.50
C ARG A 49 -22.70 2.84 25.36
N ARG A 50 -22.56 2.10 24.26
CA ARG A 50 -23.24 0.83 24.03
C ARG A 50 -22.29 -0.29 24.43
N ILE A 51 -22.79 -1.19 25.27
CA ILE A 51 -22.11 -2.43 25.64
C ILE A 51 -22.98 -3.59 25.14
N GLU A 52 -22.37 -4.51 24.41
CA GLU A 52 -23.00 -5.74 23.97
C GLU A 52 -22.37 -6.92 24.69
N ALA A 53 -23.19 -7.75 25.28
CA ALA A 53 -22.76 -8.95 25.98
C ALA A 53 -23.55 -10.16 25.47
N LEU A 54 -22.89 -11.30 25.38
CA LEU A 54 -23.50 -12.59 25.02
C LEU A 54 -23.42 -13.52 26.20
N ARG A 55 -24.43 -14.40 26.31
CA ARG A 55 -24.53 -15.41 27.38
C ARG A 55 -24.76 -16.81 26.80
N ASP A 56 -24.44 -17.82 27.63
CA ASP A 56 -24.74 -19.23 27.40
C ASP A 56 -24.38 -19.71 25.98
N LYS A 57 -25.34 -20.32 25.27
CA LYS A 57 -25.15 -20.87 23.94
C LYS A 57 -24.67 -19.82 22.92
N GLN A 58 -25.19 -18.60 22.98
CA GLN A 58 -24.76 -17.53 22.08
C GLN A 58 -23.28 -17.16 22.27
N LEU A 59 -22.81 -17.20 23.53
CA LEU A 59 -21.41 -16.97 23.84
C LEU A 59 -20.53 -18.13 23.34
N GLU A 60 -20.97 -19.37 23.48
CA GLU A 60 -20.24 -20.53 22.96
C GLU A 60 -20.12 -20.50 21.45
N ASP A 61 -21.22 -20.20 20.73
CA ASP A 61 -21.23 -20.08 19.29
C ASP A 61 -20.34 -18.91 18.81
N PHE A 62 -20.36 -17.80 19.51
CA PHE A 62 -19.47 -16.67 19.23
C PHE A 62 -17.99 -17.03 19.40
N ILE A 63 -17.63 -17.73 20.48
CA ILE A 63 -16.25 -18.18 20.72
C ILE A 63 -15.82 -19.15 19.61
N LYS A 64 -16.61 -20.17 19.31
CA LYS A 64 -16.34 -21.14 18.22
C LYS A 64 -16.16 -20.48 16.87
N ASN A 65 -17.02 -19.51 16.54
CA ASN A 65 -16.90 -18.78 15.29
C ASN A 65 -15.64 -17.90 15.25
N LYS A 66 -15.28 -17.27 16.35
CA LYS A 66 -14.08 -16.47 16.45
C LYS A 66 -12.81 -17.31 16.30
N GLU A 67 -12.77 -18.49 16.93
CA GLU A 67 -11.67 -19.45 16.79
C GLU A 67 -11.55 -19.95 15.35
N LYS A 68 -12.67 -20.33 14.71
CA LYS A 68 -12.67 -20.73 13.30
C LYS A 68 -12.16 -19.63 12.38
N LEU A 69 -12.56 -18.38 12.59
CA LEU A 69 -12.07 -17.25 11.80
C LEU A 69 -10.58 -17.00 12.01
N SER A 70 -10.10 -17.14 13.25
CA SER A 70 -8.67 -16.97 13.54
C SER A 70 -7.83 -18.08 12.89
N THR A 71 -8.26 -19.34 12.96
CA THR A 71 -7.57 -20.46 12.32
C THR A 71 -7.54 -20.34 10.80
N LEU A 72 -8.66 -19.95 10.18
CA LEU A 72 -8.75 -19.71 8.74
C LEU A 72 -7.84 -18.54 8.29
N SER A 73 -7.74 -17.48 9.08
CA SER A 73 -6.85 -16.36 8.79
C SER A 73 -5.38 -16.80 8.87
N THR A 74 -5.01 -17.56 9.90
CA THR A 74 -3.65 -18.08 10.06
C THR A 74 -3.24 -19.01 8.90
N GLN A 75 -4.15 -19.90 8.48
CA GLN A 75 -3.91 -20.80 7.34
C GLN A 75 -3.69 -20.02 6.02
N LYS A 76 -4.49 -18.99 5.77
CA LYS A 76 -4.30 -18.11 4.58
C LYS A 76 -2.98 -17.36 4.62
N ASP A 77 -2.58 -16.87 5.78
CA ASP A 77 -1.32 -16.17 5.95
C ASP A 77 -0.14 -17.14 5.70
N GLU A 78 -0.21 -18.39 6.19
CA GLU A 78 0.79 -19.43 5.94
C GLU A 78 0.88 -19.83 4.45
N GLU A 79 -0.25 -19.98 3.76
CA GLU A 79 -0.28 -20.23 2.32
C GLU A 79 0.37 -19.06 1.55
N THR A 80 0.03 -17.83 1.90
CA THR A 80 0.64 -16.65 1.28
C THR A 80 2.15 -16.60 1.48
N ILE A 81 2.64 -16.95 2.66
CA ILE A 81 4.08 -17.04 2.95
C ILE A 81 4.75 -18.10 2.08
N LYS A 82 4.14 -19.28 1.92
CA LYS A 82 4.67 -20.33 1.05
C LYS A 82 4.76 -19.89 -0.41
N ASP A 83 3.70 -19.24 -0.90
CA ASP A 83 3.67 -18.74 -2.28
C ASP A 83 4.73 -17.65 -2.52
N LEU A 84 4.82 -16.67 -1.65
CA LEU A 84 5.84 -15.63 -1.75
C LEU A 84 7.25 -16.19 -1.64
N SER A 85 7.48 -17.14 -0.72
CA SER A 85 8.77 -17.81 -0.58
C SER A 85 9.16 -18.58 -1.83
N SER A 86 8.22 -19.30 -2.45
CA SER A 86 8.47 -20.04 -3.69
C SER A 86 8.81 -19.12 -4.88
N GLN A 87 8.16 -17.95 -4.95
CA GLN A 87 8.46 -16.94 -5.97
C GLN A 87 9.86 -16.32 -5.78
N ILE A 88 10.23 -16.03 -4.53
CA ILE A 88 11.56 -15.51 -4.18
C ILE A 88 12.65 -16.52 -4.56
N ILE A 89 12.44 -17.81 -4.27
CA ILE A 89 13.40 -18.89 -4.63
C ILE A 89 13.54 -18.99 -6.15
N LYS A 90 12.44 -18.92 -6.92
CA LYS A 90 12.49 -18.94 -8.39
C LYS A 90 13.31 -17.78 -8.97
N LEU A 91 13.33 -16.63 -8.29
CA LEU A 91 14.15 -15.47 -8.67
C LEU A 91 15.59 -15.52 -8.12
N GLY A 92 16.00 -16.65 -7.51
CA GLY A 92 17.35 -16.83 -6.96
C GLY A 92 17.59 -16.16 -5.61
N GLY A 93 16.53 -15.67 -4.94
CA GLY A 93 16.60 -15.07 -3.60
C GLY A 93 16.49 -16.12 -2.49
N LYS A 94 16.88 -15.74 -1.28
CA LYS A 94 16.65 -16.52 -0.06
C LYS A 94 15.54 -15.84 0.75
N PRO A 95 14.37 -16.49 0.97
CA PRO A 95 13.29 -15.91 1.75
C PRO A 95 13.70 -15.76 3.21
N ASN A 96 13.51 -14.58 3.78
CA ASN A 96 13.76 -14.32 5.19
C ASN A 96 12.46 -14.48 5.98
N VAL A 97 12.40 -15.50 6.85
CA VAL A 97 11.21 -15.90 7.64
C VAL A 97 11.46 -15.75 9.15
N ASP A 98 12.46 -14.99 9.57
CA ASP A 98 12.96 -14.92 10.95
C ASP A 98 12.07 -14.15 11.93
N ASN A 99 10.80 -13.91 11.63
CA ASN A 99 9.91 -13.15 12.51
C ASN A 99 8.79 -14.03 13.11
N LYS A 100 8.28 -13.65 14.29
CA LYS A 100 7.17 -14.37 14.96
C LYS A 100 5.79 -13.92 14.47
N ASP A 101 5.70 -12.77 13.82
CA ASP A 101 4.44 -12.23 13.30
C ASP A 101 4.29 -12.53 11.81
N LEU A 102 3.28 -13.36 11.46
CA LEU A 102 3.00 -13.78 10.08
C LEU A 102 2.75 -12.58 9.14
N LYS A 103 2.09 -11.54 9.61
CA LYS A 103 1.81 -10.35 8.81
C LYS A 103 3.09 -9.56 8.49
N GLU A 104 4.01 -9.51 9.43
CA GLU A 104 5.30 -8.86 9.21
C GLU A 104 6.18 -9.66 8.26
N ILE A 105 6.14 -10.99 8.36
CA ILE A 105 6.80 -11.89 7.40
C ILE A 105 6.26 -11.65 5.98
N ILE A 106 4.95 -11.63 5.79
CA ILE A 106 4.32 -11.38 4.48
C ILE A 106 4.77 -10.04 3.92
N LYS A 107 4.78 -8.99 4.73
CA LYS A 107 5.22 -7.65 4.33
C LYS A 107 6.69 -7.61 3.90
N ASN A 108 7.55 -8.31 4.63
CA ASN A 108 8.99 -8.38 4.32
C ASN A 108 9.25 -9.19 3.06
N LEU A 109 8.60 -10.35 2.90
CA LEU A 109 8.71 -11.18 1.70
C LEU A 109 8.17 -10.45 0.46
N SER A 110 7.05 -9.74 0.57
CA SER A 110 6.52 -8.92 -0.53
C SER A 110 7.51 -7.84 -0.98
N ARG A 111 8.15 -7.16 -0.04
CA ARG A 111 9.20 -6.16 -0.36
C ARG A 111 10.42 -6.80 -1.01
N GLN A 112 10.85 -7.94 -0.51
CA GLN A 112 11.99 -8.69 -1.06
C GLN A 112 11.70 -9.16 -2.48
N LEU A 113 10.50 -9.68 -2.73
CA LEU A 113 10.06 -10.09 -4.06
C LEU A 113 10.02 -8.90 -5.05
N GLU A 114 9.50 -7.75 -4.63
CA GLU A 114 9.53 -6.54 -5.46
C GLU A 114 10.97 -6.12 -5.81
N GLN A 115 11.89 -6.15 -4.85
CA GLN A 115 13.29 -5.81 -5.10
C GLN A 115 13.96 -6.77 -6.08
N LEU A 116 13.71 -8.07 -5.94
CA LEU A 116 14.26 -9.09 -6.84
C LEU A 116 13.67 -8.96 -8.25
N ASN A 117 12.37 -8.71 -8.39
CA ASN A 117 11.74 -8.46 -9.68
C ASN A 117 12.35 -7.25 -10.38
N VAL A 118 12.52 -6.14 -9.69
CA VAL A 118 13.17 -4.95 -10.24
C VAL A 118 14.60 -5.26 -10.67
N SER A 119 15.36 -5.98 -9.84
CA SER A 119 16.74 -6.35 -10.15
C SER A 119 16.84 -7.26 -11.38
N SER A 120 15.95 -8.23 -11.52
CA SER A 120 15.91 -9.14 -12.67
C SER A 120 15.58 -8.41 -13.97
N VAL A 121 14.62 -7.48 -13.92
CA VAL A 121 14.25 -6.64 -15.07
C VAL A 121 15.41 -5.74 -15.50
N LEU A 122 16.16 -5.18 -14.54
CA LEU A 122 17.30 -4.31 -14.83
C LEU A 122 18.52 -5.05 -15.40
N GLN A 123 18.69 -6.32 -15.02
CA GLN A 123 19.77 -7.18 -15.55
C GLN A 123 19.46 -7.72 -16.97
N ASP A 124 18.19 -7.77 -17.34
CA ASP A 124 17.76 -8.24 -18.66
C ASP A 124 17.98 -7.14 -19.70
N LYS A 125 19.03 -7.31 -20.53
CA LYS A 125 19.38 -6.36 -21.62
C LYS A 125 18.28 -6.20 -22.67
N THR A 126 17.36 -7.14 -22.78
CA THR A 126 16.23 -7.05 -23.71
C THR A 126 15.11 -6.16 -23.16
N LYS A 127 14.95 -6.16 -21.84
CA LYS A 127 13.94 -5.36 -21.13
C LYS A 127 14.44 -3.99 -20.68
N ASN A 128 15.75 -3.82 -20.58
CA ASN A 128 16.40 -2.59 -20.15
C ASN A 128 17.37 -2.09 -21.23
N ILE A 129 16.90 -1.18 -22.07
CA ILE A 129 17.67 -0.58 -23.15
C ILE A 129 18.18 0.77 -22.69
N ILE A 130 19.50 0.93 -22.62
CA ILE A 130 20.18 2.16 -22.24
C ILE A 130 20.95 2.69 -23.45
N LYS A 131 20.75 3.97 -23.78
CA LYS A 131 21.50 4.71 -24.80
C LYS A 131 22.06 5.98 -24.17
N ASP A 132 23.35 6.12 -24.16
CA ASP A 132 24.04 7.32 -23.70
C ASP A 132 24.51 8.12 -24.92
N ASP A 133 24.02 9.35 -25.02
CA ASP A 133 24.35 10.30 -26.10
C ASP A 133 25.01 11.57 -25.52
N LYS A 134 25.73 12.30 -26.36
CA LYS A 134 26.28 13.61 -26.00
C LYS A 134 25.70 14.66 -26.92
N ILE A 135 24.83 15.51 -26.39
CA ILE A 135 24.13 16.56 -27.14
C ILE A 135 24.57 17.91 -26.57
N ASN A 136 24.99 18.85 -27.43
CA ASN A 136 25.45 20.17 -27.01
C ASN A 136 26.47 20.16 -25.82
N ASN A 137 27.38 19.20 -25.84
CA ASN A 137 28.39 18.96 -24.79
C ASN A 137 27.83 18.45 -23.46
N ILE A 138 26.53 18.06 -23.40
CA ILE A 138 25.84 17.52 -22.25
C ILE A 138 25.65 16.03 -22.44
N LYS A 139 25.95 15.24 -21.42
CA LYS A 139 25.68 13.81 -21.43
C LYS A 139 24.18 13.58 -21.18
N VAL A 140 23.56 12.79 -22.04
CA VAL A 140 22.14 12.48 -21.96
C VAL A 140 21.98 10.97 -21.98
N ARG A 141 21.30 10.43 -20.99
CA ARG A 141 20.95 9.01 -20.91
C ARG A 141 19.48 8.83 -21.25
N PHE A 142 19.22 8.04 -22.26
CA PHE A 142 17.89 7.55 -22.61
C PHE A 142 17.77 6.09 -22.16
N GLN A 143 16.81 5.79 -21.32
CA GLN A 143 16.58 4.45 -20.81
C GLN A 143 15.13 4.04 -21.03
N LYS A 144 14.93 2.88 -21.65
CA LYS A 144 13.61 2.26 -21.88
C LYS A 144 13.57 0.94 -21.11
N VAL A 145 12.66 0.83 -20.13
CA VAL A 145 12.50 -0.36 -19.30
C VAL A 145 11.10 -0.93 -19.48
N GLN A 146 11.01 -2.23 -19.72
CA GLN A 146 9.73 -2.95 -19.79
C GLN A 146 9.42 -3.61 -18.45
N ASP A 147 8.13 -3.77 -18.15
CA ASP A 147 7.60 -4.44 -16.94
C ASP A 147 8.06 -3.82 -15.61
N LEU A 148 8.32 -2.52 -15.59
CA LEU A 148 8.70 -1.81 -14.37
C LEU A 148 7.54 -0.95 -13.83
N PRO A 149 7.20 -1.07 -12.53
CA PRO A 149 6.21 -0.21 -11.91
C PRO A 149 6.65 1.27 -11.89
N PRO A 150 5.74 2.23 -12.14
CA PRO A 150 6.06 3.67 -12.16
C PRO A 150 6.68 4.19 -10.85
N LYS A 151 6.40 3.54 -9.71
CA LYS A 151 6.97 3.90 -8.40
C LYS A 151 8.49 3.76 -8.31
N ASP A 152 9.08 2.87 -9.14
CA ASP A 152 10.52 2.62 -9.13
C ASP A 152 11.30 3.50 -10.12
N LEU A 153 10.60 4.29 -10.95
CA LEU A 153 11.22 5.25 -11.88
C LEU A 153 12.19 6.20 -11.21
N ARG A 154 11.85 6.71 -10.02
CA ARG A 154 12.71 7.62 -9.27
C ARG A 154 14.06 7.00 -8.96
N LYS A 155 14.06 5.74 -8.50
CA LYS A 155 15.33 5.03 -8.19
C LYS A 155 16.21 4.88 -9.43
N LEU A 156 15.60 4.60 -10.60
CA LEU A 156 16.33 4.50 -11.87
C LEU A 156 16.95 5.82 -12.29
N VAL A 157 16.18 6.89 -12.20
CA VAL A 157 16.67 8.24 -12.51
C VAL A 157 17.80 8.63 -11.57
N ASP A 158 17.66 8.39 -10.27
CA ASP A 158 18.70 8.71 -9.28
C ASP A 158 19.98 7.88 -9.50
N ASN A 159 19.85 6.60 -9.87
CA ASN A 159 20.98 5.75 -10.24
C ASN A 159 21.64 6.24 -11.54
N GLY A 160 20.83 6.54 -12.57
CA GLY A 160 21.33 7.08 -13.82
C GLY A 160 22.10 8.40 -13.65
N LYS A 161 21.61 9.30 -12.77
CA LYS A 161 22.35 10.53 -12.41
C LYS A 161 23.72 10.24 -11.77
N LYS A 162 23.78 9.27 -10.86
CA LYS A 162 25.05 8.88 -10.19
C LYS A 162 26.06 8.31 -11.18
N GLU A 163 25.60 7.47 -12.10
CA GLU A 163 26.47 6.84 -13.10
C GLU A 163 26.94 7.82 -14.16
N LEU A 164 26.08 8.73 -14.60
CA LEU A 164 26.38 9.70 -15.64
C LEU A 164 27.28 10.83 -15.14
N GLY A 165 27.18 11.14 -13.83
CA GLY A 165 27.84 12.28 -13.19
C GLY A 165 27.09 13.57 -13.48
N ASP A 166 27.48 14.33 -14.53
CA ASP A 166 26.80 15.55 -14.94
C ASP A 166 26.02 15.29 -16.25
N GLY A 167 24.71 15.48 -16.24
CA GLY A 167 23.88 15.23 -17.43
C GLY A 167 22.36 15.21 -17.16
N ILE A 168 21.65 14.76 -18.15
CA ILE A 168 20.19 14.59 -18.12
C ILE A 168 19.87 13.10 -18.27
N VAL A 169 18.99 12.58 -17.46
CA VAL A 169 18.54 11.18 -17.48
C VAL A 169 17.05 11.17 -17.82
N ILE A 170 16.67 10.46 -18.86
CA ILE A 170 15.31 10.29 -19.33
C ILE A 170 14.98 8.81 -19.35
N VAL A 171 14.03 8.39 -18.50
CA VAL A 171 13.64 6.98 -18.34
C VAL A 171 12.19 6.81 -18.71
N PHE A 172 11.89 5.93 -19.64
CA PHE A 172 10.54 5.43 -19.90
C PHE A 172 10.40 4.03 -19.35
N ALA A 173 9.40 3.84 -18.49
CA ALA A 173 9.01 2.52 -17.98
C ALA A 173 7.65 2.15 -18.56
N SER A 174 7.56 1.04 -19.26
CA SER A 174 6.30 0.50 -19.75
C SER A 174 5.81 -0.64 -18.87
N SER A 175 4.54 -0.62 -18.48
CA SER A 175 3.81 -1.72 -17.87
C SER A 175 2.62 -2.05 -18.77
N GLU A 176 1.84 -3.12 -18.47
CA GLU A 176 0.80 -3.66 -19.38
C GLU A 176 0.01 -2.61 -20.16
N ASP A 177 -0.56 -1.60 -19.50
CA ASP A 177 -1.39 -0.55 -20.13
C ASP A 177 -0.93 0.88 -19.80
N LYS A 178 0.24 1.06 -19.23
CA LYS A 178 0.71 2.38 -18.79
C LYS A 178 2.17 2.58 -19.12
N VAL A 179 2.49 3.83 -19.47
CA VAL A 179 3.86 4.28 -19.63
C VAL A 179 4.17 5.33 -18.58
N GLY A 180 5.21 5.11 -17.82
CA GLY A 180 5.76 6.10 -16.90
C GLY A 180 6.97 6.77 -17.51
N LEU A 181 7.10 8.08 -17.35
CA LEU A 181 8.24 8.89 -17.73
C LEU A 181 8.87 9.46 -16.45
N GLY A 182 10.16 9.27 -16.29
CA GLY A 182 10.98 9.92 -15.27
C GLY A 182 12.09 10.73 -15.93
N VAL A 183 12.22 11.97 -15.54
CA VAL A 183 13.29 12.87 -16.02
C VAL A 183 14.09 13.37 -14.83
N GLY A 184 15.40 13.27 -14.93
CA GLY A 184 16.33 13.78 -13.93
C GLY A 184 17.36 14.69 -14.56
N VAL A 185 17.57 15.84 -13.94
CA VAL A 185 18.59 16.81 -14.32
C VAL A 185 19.57 16.92 -13.14
N THR A 186 20.88 16.87 -13.41
CA THR A 186 21.90 17.05 -12.37
C THR A 186 21.98 18.50 -11.93
N GLU A 187 22.42 18.75 -10.69
CA GLU A 187 22.40 20.07 -10.04
C GLU A 187 23.06 21.18 -10.89
N LYS A 188 24.14 20.87 -11.58
CA LYS A 188 24.85 21.83 -12.44
C LYS A 188 24.05 22.30 -13.67
N LEU A 189 23.04 21.54 -14.05
CA LEU A 189 22.26 21.80 -15.25
C LEU A 189 20.85 22.30 -14.95
N VAL A 190 20.41 22.29 -13.69
CA VAL A 190 19.04 22.69 -13.25
C VAL A 190 18.73 24.14 -13.61
N ASP A 191 19.71 25.02 -13.68
CA ASP A 191 19.50 26.43 -14.05
C ASP A 191 19.18 26.61 -15.54
N LYS A 192 19.69 25.69 -16.39
CA LYS A 192 19.46 25.72 -17.84
C LYS A 192 18.31 24.83 -18.30
N TYR A 193 18.14 23.69 -17.63
CA TYR A 193 17.20 22.64 -18.02
C TYR A 193 16.27 22.30 -16.88
N ASP A 194 14.98 22.32 -17.15
CA ASP A 194 13.94 22.04 -16.16
C ASP A 194 13.30 20.67 -16.43
N ALA A 195 13.49 19.71 -15.53
CA ALA A 195 12.92 18.37 -15.64
C ALA A 195 11.40 18.38 -15.82
N VAL A 196 10.70 19.39 -15.29
CA VAL A 196 9.24 19.51 -15.42
C VAL A 196 8.83 19.78 -16.86
N LYS A 197 9.59 20.61 -17.59
CA LYS A 197 9.33 20.90 -19.02
C LYS A 197 9.48 19.63 -19.85
N PHE A 198 10.55 18.87 -19.65
CA PHE A 198 10.76 17.60 -20.32
C PHE A 198 9.67 16.59 -20.01
N ALA A 199 9.27 16.47 -18.74
CA ALA A 199 8.23 15.55 -18.31
C ALA A 199 6.86 15.90 -18.93
N LYS A 200 6.50 17.19 -19.00
CA LYS A 200 5.25 17.65 -19.62
C LYS A 200 5.21 17.32 -21.11
N LEU A 201 6.25 17.73 -21.85
CA LEU A 201 6.32 17.45 -23.28
C LEU A 201 6.32 15.94 -23.57
N GLY A 202 7.12 15.17 -22.84
CA GLY A 202 7.14 13.71 -23.00
C GLY A 202 5.79 13.07 -22.69
N SER A 203 5.07 13.58 -21.70
CA SER A 203 3.73 13.10 -21.35
C SER A 203 2.71 13.38 -22.46
N GLU A 204 2.72 14.57 -23.04
CA GLU A 204 1.82 14.92 -24.16
C GLU A 204 2.00 13.97 -25.34
N ILE A 205 3.24 13.62 -25.66
CA ILE A 205 3.57 12.74 -26.80
C ILE A 205 3.06 11.31 -26.53
N ILE A 206 3.23 10.79 -25.32
CA ILE A 206 2.79 9.44 -24.95
C ILE A 206 1.31 9.37 -24.55
N GLY A 207 0.52 10.40 -24.84
CA GLY A 207 -0.92 10.43 -24.57
C GLY A 207 -1.29 10.60 -23.09
N GLY A 208 -0.45 11.27 -22.31
CA GLY A 208 -0.70 11.61 -20.92
C GLY A 208 -1.32 12.99 -20.73
N LYS A 209 -1.77 13.27 -19.51
CA LYS A 209 -2.40 14.56 -19.14
C LYS A 209 -1.43 15.56 -18.47
N GLY A 210 -0.13 15.34 -18.61
CA GLY A 210 0.91 16.16 -18.01
C GLY A 210 1.71 15.44 -16.93
N GLY A 211 2.69 16.12 -16.38
CA GLY A 211 3.60 15.62 -15.34
C GLY A 211 3.89 16.67 -14.30
N GLY A 212 4.53 16.26 -13.22
CA GLY A 212 4.88 17.14 -12.12
C GLY A 212 6.17 16.70 -11.43
N GLY A 213 6.71 17.60 -10.62
CA GLY A 213 7.94 17.35 -9.88
C GLY A 213 8.67 18.63 -9.55
N ARG A 214 9.97 18.51 -9.37
CA ARG A 214 10.92 19.61 -9.15
C ARG A 214 11.80 19.80 -10.40
N LYS A 215 12.54 20.89 -10.46
CA LYS A 215 13.46 21.17 -11.58
C LYS A 215 14.54 20.09 -11.76
N ASP A 216 14.94 19.43 -10.66
CA ASP A 216 15.95 18.37 -10.63
C ASP A 216 15.39 16.98 -10.95
N PHE A 217 14.07 16.77 -10.70
CA PHE A 217 13.38 15.51 -10.93
C PHE A 217 11.89 15.74 -11.18
N ALA A 218 11.40 15.25 -12.31
CA ALA A 218 9.98 15.24 -12.62
C ALA A 218 9.56 13.89 -13.16
N GLN A 219 8.29 13.56 -12.96
CA GLN A 219 7.70 12.36 -13.52
C GLN A 219 6.36 12.66 -14.16
N ALA A 220 6.01 11.84 -15.12
CA ALA A 220 4.77 11.94 -15.87
C ALA A 220 4.26 10.54 -16.25
N GLY A 221 3.06 10.45 -16.76
CA GLY A 221 2.48 9.20 -17.23
C GLY A 221 1.79 9.37 -18.55
N GLY A 222 1.63 8.26 -19.28
CA GLY A 222 0.88 8.18 -20.53
C GLY A 222 0.38 6.76 -20.77
N GLN A 223 -0.23 6.53 -21.91
CA GLN A 223 -0.84 5.25 -22.29
C GLN A 223 -0.25 4.65 -23.58
N ASP A 224 0.45 5.45 -24.39
CA ASP A 224 0.91 5.05 -25.71
C ASP A 224 2.38 4.60 -25.70
N LYS A 225 2.60 3.28 -25.68
CA LYS A 225 3.93 2.66 -25.70
C LYS A 225 4.66 2.86 -27.02
N ASN A 226 3.91 2.97 -28.13
CA ASN A 226 4.49 3.05 -29.46
C ASN A 226 5.16 4.41 -29.73
N LYS A 227 4.79 5.42 -28.96
CA LYS A 227 5.33 6.78 -29.10
C LYS A 227 6.55 7.08 -28.22
N ILE A 228 7.07 6.10 -27.51
CA ILE A 228 8.26 6.28 -26.66
C ILE A 228 9.46 6.74 -27.48
N ASP A 229 9.69 6.12 -28.63
CA ASP A 229 10.84 6.44 -29.47
C ASP A 229 10.69 7.84 -30.13
N GLU A 230 9.47 8.23 -30.52
CA GLU A 230 9.14 9.60 -30.96
C GLU A 230 9.35 10.62 -29.83
N ALA A 231 8.96 10.26 -28.59
CA ALA A 231 9.18 11.10 -27.43
C ALA A 231 10.67 11.31 -27.16
N PHE A 232 11.51 10.31 -27.31
CA PHE A 232 12.97 10.46 -27.18
C PHE A 232 13.53 11.46 -28.20
N GLU A 233 13.15 11.36 -29.47
CA GLU A 233 13.66 12.28 -30.49
C GLU A 233 13.22 13.73 -30.26
N LYS A 234 11.96 13.94 -29.86
CA LYS A 234 11.48 15.29 -29.52
C LYS A 234 12.12 15.86 -28.25
N LEU A 235 12.36 15.01 -27.27
CA LEU A 235 13.08 15.44 -26.04
C LEU A 235 14.55 15.74 -26.31
N LYS A 236 15.18 15.06 -27.27
CA LYS A 236 16.53 15.39 -27.74
C LYS A 236 16.61 16.80 -28.33
N ALA A 237 15.60 17.21 -29.06
CA ALA A 237 15.58 18.53 -29.70
C ALA A 237 15.47 19.70 -28.72
N LEU A 238 15.16 19.44 -27.45
CA LEU A 238 15.10 20.46 -26.37
C LEU A 238 16.44 20.66 -25.64
N ILE A 239 17.40 19.81 -25.88
CA ILE A 239 18.73 19.83 -25.27
C ILE A 239 19.74 20.49 -26.20
#